data_261f652bb7c51836052918479c9670d2
#
_entry.id   261f652bb7c51836052918479c9670d2
#
_cell.length_a   1.000
_cell.length_b   1.000
_cell.length_c   1.000
_cell.angle_alpha   90.00
_cell.angle_beta   90.00
_cell.angle_gamma   90.00
#
_symmetry.space_group_name_H-M   'P 1'
#
loop_
_entity.id
_entity.type
_entity.pdbx_description
1 polymer ?
#
loop_
_entity_poly.entity_id
_entity_poly.type
_entity_poly.pdbx_seq_one_letter_code
_entity_poly.pdbx_strand_id
1 'polypeptide(L)'
;MLRSVDHGGAGPRIGLSAGSYLLVQAGEYVCALPLRSVRRVLRALTVHPLPGATAELKGLAEFGGEPLPILDLARLVGAPPGANPSYPVTIVAWAGPEEGRELIGLAADAALEVADVALSSVVAGDGGFILGEAPVGEQVVRVLNLEALGQER
;
A
#
# COMPACT_ATOMS: atom_id res chain seq x y z
N MET A 1 -20.73 -20.61 -10.68
CA MET A 1 -20.65 -20.02 -10.54
C MET A 1 -20.45 -19.46 -10.23
N LEU A 2 -20.12 -19.55 -10.26
CA LEU A 2 -19.90 -18.76 -10.07
C LEU A 2 -19.55 -18.13 -9.96
N ARG A 3 -19.37 -18.24 -9.97
CA ARG A 3 -19.16 -17.42 -9.78
C ARG A 3 -19.28 -16.60 -9.90
N SER A 4 -19.22 -16.77 -9.85
CA SER A 4 -19.45 -15.83 -9.96
C SER A 4 -19.75 -15.19 -10.01
N VAL A 5 -19.75 -15.34 -9.91
CA VAL A 5 -20.11 -14.53 -9.88
C VAL A 5 -20.43 -13.92 -9.69
N ASP A 6 -20.41 -13.93 -9.56
CA ASP A 6 -20.72 -13.20 -9.37
C ASP A 6 -20.97 -12.68 -9.38
N HIS A 7 -21.00 -12.72 -9.27
CA HIS A 7 -21.32 -11.91 -9.19
C HIS A 7 -21.80 -11.24 -9.08
N GLY A 8 -21.90 -11.23 -9.10
CA GLY A 8 -22.20 -10.46 -9.05
C GLY A 8 -22.75 -9.77 -8.84
N GLY A 9 -22.99 -9.43 -8.97
CA GLY A 9 -23.41 -8.60 -8.85
C GLY A 9 -23.53 -7.84 -8.44
N ALA A 10 -23.42 -7.54 -8.33
CA ALA A 10 -23.54 -6.71 -7.94
C ALA A 10 -23.21 -5.77 -7.70
N GLY A 11 -23.22 -5.40 -7.66
CA GLY A 11 -23.02 -4.39 -7.28
C GLY A 11 -21.89 -3.86 -7.35
N PRO A 12 -21.70 -3.19 -7.46
CA PRO A 12 -20.69 -2.65 -7.72
C PRO A 12 -20.04 -2.13 -6.94
N ARG A 13 -19.55 -2.20 -6.79
CA ARG A 13 -19.05 -1.79 -6.14
C ARG A 13 -18.07 -1.25 -6.41
N ILE A 14 -17.72 -0.81 -6.90
CA ILE A 14 -16.97 0.07 -7.12
C ILE A 14 -15.70 -0.15 -6.66
N GLY A 15 -14.93 -0.82 -6.90
CA GLY A 15 -13.68 -0.98 -6.40
C GLY A 15 -13.64 -1.24 -4.97
N LEU A 16 -14.76 -1.30 -4.39
CA LEU A 16 -14.83 -1.46 -2.98
C LEU A 16 -15.30 -2.82 -2.59
N SER A 17 -15.17 -3.79 -3.46
CA SER A 17 -15.54 -5.13 -3.07
C SER A 17 -14.52 -5.65 -2.07
N ALA A 18 -14.98 -6.52 -1.21
CA ALA A 18 -14.08 -7.17 -0.30
C ALA A 18 -13.01 -7.88 -1.08
N GLY A 19 -11.85 -8.01 -0.53
CA GLY A 19 -10.77 -8.68 -1.20
C GLY A 19 -9.64 -8.95 -0.27
N SER A 20 -8.60 -9.50 -0.83
CA SER A 20 -7.41 -9.84 -0.07
C SER A 20 -6.47 -8.66 -0.05
N TYR A 21 -5.88 -8.45 1.10
CA TYR A 21 -4.96 -7.36 1.31
C TYR A 21 -3.71 -7.89 1.97
N LEU A 22 -2.59 -7.30 1.64
CA LEU A 22 -1.35 -7.57 2.33
C LEU A 22 -1.26 -6.60 3.48
N LEU A 23 -1.10 -7.12 4.69
CA LEU A 23 -0.95 -6.27 5.87
C LEU A 23 0.53 -6.00 6.08
N VAL A 24 0.85 -4.75 6.30
CA VAL A 24 2.23 -4.28 6.33
C VAL A 24 2.41 -3.36 7.51
N GLN A 25 3.48 -3.57 8.26
CA GLN A 25 3.79 -2.71 9.40
C GLN A 25 4.58 -1.51 8.90
N ALA A 26 4.12 -0.32 9.20
CA ALA A 26 4.77 0.92 8.82
C ALA A 26 4.79 1.82 10.06
N GLY A 27 5.92 1.88 10.73
CA GLY A 27 5.98 2.56 12.01
C GLY A 27 5.02 1.91 12.97
N GLU A 28 4.20 2.71 13.61
CA GLU A 28 3.25 2.17 14.56
C GLU A 28 1.92 1.78 13.92
N TYR A 29 1.78 1.95 12.62
CA TYR A 29 0.53 1.63 11.95
C TYR A 29 0.65 0.33 11.19
N VAL A 30 -0.49 -0.34 11.04
CA VAL A 30 -0.59 -1.47 10.12
C VAL A 30 -1.42 -1.00 8.94
N CYS A 31 -0.90 -1.21 7.75
CA CYS A 31 -1.54 -0.78 6.52
C CYS A 31 -1.99 -1.99 5.73
N ALA A 32 -3.09 -1.85 5.02
CA ALA A 32 -3.62 -2.91 4.18
C ALA A 32 -3.50 -2.47 2.73
N LEU A 33 -2.70 -3.20 1.96
CA LEU A 33 -2.47 -2.92 0.56
C LEU A 33 -3.27 -3.91 -0.28
N PRO A 34 -4.01 -3.44 -1.28
CA PRO A 34 -4.73 -4.40 -2.13
C PRO A 34 -3.75 -5.39 -2.73
N LEU A 35 -4.04 -6.66 -2.54
CA LEU A 35 -3.09 -7.68 -2.98
C LEU A 35 -2.89 -7.62 -4.50
N ARG A 36 -3.93 -7.23 -5.23
CA ARG A 36 -3.81 -7.15 -6.68
C ARG A 36 -2.81 -6.08 -7.12
N SER A 37 -2.49 -5.15 -6.26
CA SER A 37 -1.51 -4.12 -6.60
C SER A 37 -0.10 -4.51 -6.23
N VAL A 38 0.08 -5.56 -5.44
CA VAL A 38 1.40 -5.95 -4.97
C VAL A 38 2.07 -6.82 -6.02
N ARG A 39 3.28 -6.42 -6.45
CA ARG A 39 4.03 -7.16 -7.42
C ARG A 39 5.03 -8.11 -6.77
N ARG A 40 5.75 -7.64 -5.78
CA ARG A 40 6.76 -8.42 -5.07
C ARG A 40 6.95 -7.88 -3.68
N VAL A 41 7.37 -8.74 -2.80
CA VAL A 41 7.83 -8.34 -1.47
C VAL A 41 9.29 -8.76 -1.39
N LEU A 42 10.17 -7.81 -1.16
CA LEU A 42 11.61 -8.05 -1.19
C LEU A 42 12.24 -7.59 0.10
N ARG A 43 13.46 -8.03 0.34
CA ARG A 43 14.24 -7.42 1.38
C ARG A 43 14.55 -6.00 0.97
N ALA A 44 15.06 -5.21 1.90
CA ALA A 44 15.37 -3.84 1.60
C ALA A 44 16.36 -3.77 0.43
N LEU A 45 16.10 -2.84 -0.47
CA LEU A 45 16.95 -2.60 -1.61
C LEU A 45 17.92 -1.48 -1.28
N THR A 46 19.02 -1.44 -2.01
CA THR A 46 19.94 -0.32 -1.87
C THR A 46 19.29 0.90 -2.50
N VAL A 47 19.12 1.96 -1.71
CA VAL A 47 18.45 3.16 -2.16
C VAL A 47 19.48 4.28 -2.31
N HIS A 48 19.42 4.95 -3.44
CA HIS A 48 20.28 6.09 -3.72
C HIS A 48 19.46 7.35 -3.54
N PRO A 49 19.75 8.15 -2.51
CA PRO A 49 18.95 9.34 -2.26
C PRO A 49 18.99 10.32 -3.40
N LEU A 50 17.90 11.06 -3.57
CA LEU A 50 17.81 12.09 -4.58
C LEU A 50 17.80 13.45 -3.90
N PRO A 51 18.76 14.33 -4.23
CA PRO A 51 18.75 15.65 -3.63
C PRO A 51 17.48 16.40 -3.99
N GLY A 52 16.93 17.10 -3.02
CA GLY A 52 15.73 17.89 -3.27
C GLY A 52 14.44 17.12 -3.29
N ALA A 53 14.48 15.83 -3.01
CA ALA A 53 13.25 15.04 -2.98
C ALA A 53 12.41 15.37 -1.76
N THR A 54 11.12 15.04 -1.84
CA THR A 54 10.25 15.23 -0.69
C THR A 54 10.61 14.24 0.40
N ALA A 55 10.06 14.47 1.58
CA ALA A 55 10.38 13.60 2.72
C ALA A 55 9.92 12.18 2.50
N GLU A 56 8.84 11.99 1.74
CA GLU A 56 8.32 10.65 1.51
C GLU A 56 9.17 9.84 0.55
N LEU A 57 9.92 10.50 -0.32
CA LEU A 57 10.71 9.78 -1.32
C LEU A 57 12.11 9.54 -0.76
N LYS A 58 12.42 8.28 -0.51
CA LYS A 58 13.74 7.94 0.01
C LYS A 58 14.79 8.00 -1.08
N GLY A 59 14.43 7.74 -2.32
CA GLY A 59 15.39 7.77 -3.42
C GLY A 59 15.02 6.75 -4.47
N LEU A 60 16.00 6.33 -5.23
CA LEU A 60 15.81 5.35 -6.29
C LEU A 60 16.58 4.09 -5.99
N ALA A 61 15.99 2.95 -6.29
CA ALA A 61 16.66 1.68 -6.27
C ALA A 61 16.55 1.06 -7.66
N GLU A 62 17.07 -0.11 -7.83
CA GLU A 62 16.99 -0.79 -9.11
C GLU A 62 16.15 -2.04 -8.96
N PHE A 63 15.21 -2.25 -9.85
CA PHE A 63 14.37 -3.42 -9.82
C PHE A 63 14.17 -3.87 -11.26
N GLY A 64 14.67 -5.07 -11.58
CA GLY A 64 14.55 -5.57 -12.93
C GLY A 64 15.27 -4.74 -13.97
N GLY A 65 16.35 -4.07 -13.56
CA GLY A 65 17.11 -3.25 -14.48
C GLY A 65 16.55 -1.86 -14.68
N GLU A 66 15.49 -1.50 -13.96
CA GLU A 66 14.84 -0.20 -14.12
C GLU A 66 14.90 0.56 -12.81
N PRO A 67 14.94 1.89 -12.88
CA PRO A 67 14.88 2.65 -11.64
C PRO A 67 13.51 2.51 -11.00
N LEU A 68 13.52 2.36 -9.68
CA LEU A 68 12.31 2.18 -8.91
C LEU A 68 12.29 3.21 -7.79
N PRO A 69 11.32 4.14 -7.80
CA PRO A 69 11.23 5.11 -6.70
C PRO A 69 10.85 4.38 -5.41
N ILE A 70 11.55 4.69 -4.34
CA ILE A 70 11.29 4.06 -3.04
C ILE A 70 10.70 5.11 -2.12
N LEU A 71 9.49 4.86 -1.67
CA LEU A 71 8.78 5.76 -0.79
C LEU A 71 8.74 5.19 0.61
N ASP A 72 8.74 6.08 1.58
CA ASP A 72 8.69 5.71 2.99
C ASP A 72 7.23 5.56 3.37
N LEU A 73 6.77 4.33 3.56
CA LEU A 73 5.36 4.11 3.79
C LEU A 73 4.88 4.76 5.09
N ALA A 74 5.69 4.71 6.14
CA ALA A 74 5.28 5.33 7.39
C ALA A 74 5.06 6.81 7.20
N ARG A 75 5.91 7.48 6.44
CA ARG A 75 5.71 8.90 6.21
C ARG A 75 4.51 9.18 5.35
N LEU A 76 4.26 8.31 4.35
CA LEU A 76 3.09 8.50 3.51
C LEU A 76 1.80 8.46 4.30
N VAL A 77 1.72 7.60 5.30
CA VAL A 77 0.49 7.46 6.08
C VAL A 77 0.52 8.26 7.36
N GLY A 78 1.59 9.01 7.60
CA GLY A 78 1.68 9.83 8.80
C GLY A 78 1.83 9.03 10.07
N ALA A 79 2.45 7.86 9.99
CA ALA A 79 2.58 7.00 11.16
C ALA A 79 3.73 7.48 12.03
N PRO A 80 3.57 7.39 13.36
CA PRO A 80 4.71 7.61 14.22
C PRO A 80 5.77 6.55 13.93
N PRO A 81 7.05 6.90 14.03
CA PRO A 81 8.08 5.91 13.79
C PRO A 81 8.01 4.81 14.84
N GLY A 82 8.32 3.61 14.40
CA GLY A 82 8.37 2.51 15.34
C GLY A 82 9.61 2.59 16.20
N ALA A 83 9.75 1.61 17.08
CA ALA A 83 10.88 1.60 18.00
C ALA A 83 12.20 1.41 17.25
N ASN A 84 12.16 0.79 16.11
CA ASN A 84 13.40 0.48 15.40
C ASN A 84 13.18 0.57 13.90
N PRO A 85 13.11 1.80 13.39
CA PRO A 85 12.73 2.00 11.98
C PRO A 85 13.86 1.63 11.03
N SER A 86 13.99 0.39 10.69
CA SER A 86 15.03 -0.07 9.80
C SER A 86 14.55 -0.35 8.38
N TYR A 87 13.24 -0.40 8.16
CA TYR A 87 12.67 -0.62 6.83
C TYR A 87 13.27 -1.83 6.14
N PRO A 88 13.19 -3.00 6.75
CA PRO A 88 13.84 -4.18 6.16
C PRO A 88 13.12 -4.77 4.97
N VAL A 89 11.97 -4.25 4.59
CA VAL A 89 11.17 -4.80 3.50
C VAL A 89 10.85 -3.72 2.50
N THR A 90 10.81 -4.10 1.23
CA THR A 90 10.29 -3.23 0.18
C THR A 90 9.14 -3.94 -0.50
N ILE A 91 7.99 -3.29 -0.54
CA ILE A 91 6.83 -3.81 -1.25
C ILE A 91 6.83 -3.15 -2.61
N VAL A 92 7.05 -3.92 -3.66
CA VAL A 92 6.99 -3.40 -5.03
C VAL A 92 5.55 -3.50 -5.47
N ALA A 93 4.95 -2.39 -5.83
CA ALA A 93 3.53 -2.33 -6.09
C ALA A 93 3.23 -1.37 -7.22
N TRP A 94 2.07 -1.57 -7.84
CA TRP A 94 1.58 -0.66 -8.87
C TRP A 94 0.90 0.51 -8.19
N ALA A 95 1.18 1.70 -8.67
CA ALA A 95 0.59 2.92 -8.12
C ALA A 95 0.13 3.80 -9.25
N GLY A 96 -0.83 4.66 -8.96
CA GLY A 96 -1.37 5.58 -9.95
C GLY A 96 -2.58 5.00 -10.63
N PRO A 97 -3.19 5.80 -11.51
CA PRO A 97 -4.41 5.37 -12.19
C PRO A 97 -4.14 4.21 -13.13
N GLU A 98 -5.19 3.49 -13.43
CA GLU A 98 -5.05 2.27 -14.20
C GLU A 98 -4.32 2.51 -15.51
N GLU A 99 -4.58 3.61 -16.14
CA GLU A 99 -3.98 3.86 -17.41
C GLU A 99 -2.63 4.50 -17.35
N GLY A 100 -2.12 4.79 -16.24
CA GLY A 100 -0.80 5.38 -16.10
C GLY A 100 -0.07 4.86 -14.91
N ARG A 101 -0.40 3.65 -14.51
CA ARG A 101 0.20 3.13 -13.30
C ARG A 101 1.66 2.83 -13.51
N GLU A 102 2.40 2.93 -12.44
CA GLU A 102 3.83 2.71 -12.44
C GLU A 102 4.20 1.89 -11.24
N LEU A 103 5.33 1.20 -11.35
CA LEU A 103 5.84 0.46 -10.21
C LEU A 103 6.55 1.40 -9.26
N ILE A 104 6.29 1.23 -7.99
CA ILE A 104 7.01 1.93 -6.94
C ILE A 104 7.40 0.92 -5.88
N GLY A 105 8.31 1.31 -5.02
CA GLY A 105 8.66 0.52 -3.85
C GLY A 105 8.21 1.24 -2.61
N LEU A 106 7.61 0.52 -1.69
CA LEU A 106 7.20 1.07 -0.41
C LEU A 106 8.09 0.45 0.65
N ALA A 107 8.90 1.28 1.28
CA ALA A 107 9.78 0.81 2.34
C ALA A 107 8.96 0.69 3.61
N ALA A 108 9.01 -0.47 4.23
CA ALA A 108 8.20 -0.77 5.39
C ALA A 108 8.97 -1.61 6.38
N ASP A 109 8.42 -1.76 7.57
CA ASP A 109 9.11 -2.48 8.62
C ASP A 109 8.93 -3.99 8.49
N ALA A 110 7.77 -4.42 8.05
CA ALA A 110 7.50 -5.85 7.92
C ALA A 110 6.29 -6.08 7.05
N ALA A 111 6.32 -7.17 6.30
CA ALA A 111 5.10 -7.70 5.67
C ALA A 111 4.57 -8.76 6.62
N LEU A 112 3.31 -8.62 7.01
CA LEU A 112 2.80 -9.43 8.09
C LEU A 112 2.04 -10.65 7.59
N GLU A 113 0.96 -10.44 6.84
CA GLU A 113 0.12 -11.54 6.41
C GLU A 113 -0.85 -11.05 5.36
N VAL A 114 -1.49 -11.98 4.69
CA VAL A 114 -2.57 -11.66 3.77
C VAL A 114 -3.86 -11.90 4.53
N ALA A 115 -4.76 -10.94 4.47
CA ALA A 115 -6.03 -11.03 5.18
C ALA A 115 -7.13 -10.45 4.32
N ASP A 116 -8.34 -10.94 4.53
CA ASP A 116 -9.50 -10.36 3.88
C ASP A 116 -9.97 -9.18 4.71
N VAL A 117 -10.32 -8.12 4.05
CA VAL A 117 -10.84 -6.94 4.70
C VAL A 117 -12.24 -6.71 4.18
N ALA A 118 -13.20 -6.66 5.08
CA ALA A 118 -14.58 -6.40 4.69
C ALA A 118 -14.72 -4.90 4.51
N LEU A 119 -14.89 -4.49 3.27
CA LEU A 119 -14.94 -3.06 3.00
C LEU A 119 -16.16 -2.40 3.59
N SER A 120 -17.21 -3.18 3.89
CA SER A 120 -18.33 -2.61 4.60
C SER A 120 -17.97 -2.17 6.01
N SER A 121 -16.84 -2.63 6.53
CA SER A 121 -16.40 -2.24 7.87
C SER A 121 -15.40 -1.09 7.83
N VAL A 122 -15.07 -0.56 6.65
CA VAL A 122 -14.11 0.51 6.55
C VAL A 122 -14.78 1.81 6.95
N VAL A 123 -14.17 2.52 7.89
CA VAL A 123 -14.63 3.85 8.25
C VAL A 123 -13.89 4.81 7.35
N ALA A 124 -14.62 5.52 6.52
CA ALA A 124 -14.03 6.32 5.46
C ALA A 124 -13.09 7.38 6.02
N GLY A 125 -12.01 7.60 5.29
CA GLY A 125 -11.10 8.67 5.61
C GLY A 125 -11.34 9.85 4.68
N ASP A 126 -10.24 10.51 4.32
CA ASP A 126 -10.34 11.71 3.53
C ASP A 126 -10.54 11.45 2.06
N GLY A 127 -10.49 10.22 1.64
CA GLY A 127 -10.66 9.92 0.25
C GLY A 127 -9.41 10.00 -0.58
N GLY A 128 -8.28 10.26 0.00
CA GLY A 128 -7.02 10.27 -0.73
C GLY A 128 -6.34 8.92 -0.70
N PHE A 129 -5.04 8.95 -0.40
CA PHE A 129 -4.24 7.75 -0.35
C PHE A 129 -4.76 6.76 0.70
N ILE A 130 -5.25 7.25 1.82
CA ILE A 130 -5.83 6.39 2.84
C ILE A 130 -7.33 6.38 2.65
N LEU A 131 -7.88 5.23 2.23
CA LEU A 131 -9.32 5.12 2.07
C LEU A 131 -10.04 5.19 3.39
N GLY A 132 -9.48 4.62 4.43
CA GLY A 132 -10.12 4.62 5.72
C GLY A 132 -9.49 3.58 6.61
N GLU A 133 -10.20 3.22 7.67
CA GLU A 133 -9.71 2.28 8.65
C GLU A 133 -10.70 1.14 8.78
N ALA A 134 -10.19 -0.03 9.07
CA ALA A 134 -11.02 -1.21 9.23
C ALA A 134 -10.43 -2.10 10.30
N PRO A 135 -11.28 -2.82 11.03
CA PRO A 135 -10.77 -3.78 12.01
C PRO A 135 -10.37 -5.08 11.31
N VAL A 136 -9.25 -5.62 11.72
CA VAL A 136 -8.82 -6.94 11.31
C VAL A 136 -8.34 -7.64 12.58
N GLY A 137 -9.10 -8.63 13.03
CA GLY A 137 -8.81 -9.22 14.32
C GLY A 137 -8.96 -8.17 15.40
N GLU A 138 -7.93 -8.01 16.20
CA GLU A 138 -7.98 -7.05 17.28
C GLU A 138 -7.22 -5.79 16.98
N GLN A 139 -6.86 -5.57 15.73
CA GLN A 139 -6.14 -4.37 15.37
C GLN A 139 -6.91 -3.58 14.34
N VAL A 140 -6.56 -2.32 14.20
CA VAL A 140 -7.16 -1.44 13.22
C VAL A 140 -6.11 -1.21 12.14
N VAL A 141 -6.51 -1.43 10.89
CA VAL A 141 -5.58 -1.25 9.79
C VAL A 141 -6.02 -0.06 8.94
N ARG A 142 -5.06 0.60 8.31
CA ARG A 142 -5.34 1.67 7.36
C ARG A 142 -5.40 1.06 5.99
N VAL A 143 -6.56 1.17 5.35
CA VAL A 143 -6.76 0.61 4.02
C VAL A 143 -6.29 1.64 3.01
N LEU A 144 -5.37 1.25 2.14
CA LEU A 144 -4.72 2.20 1.25
C LEU A 144 -5.26 2.10 -0.15
N ASN A 145 -5.24 3.24 -0.83
CA ASN A 145 -5.64 3.35 -2.21
C ASN A 145 -4.42 3.73 -3.03
N LEU A 146 -3.75 2.74 -3.59
CA LEU A 146 -2.53 3.01 -4.34
C LEU A 146 -2.80 3.74 -5.64
N GLU A 147 -4.05 3.70 -6.13
CA GLU A 147 -4.36 4.43 -7.35
C GLU A 147 -4.32 5.93 -7.15
N ALA A 148 -4.46 6.38 -5.91
CA ALA A 148 -4.42 7.80 -5.64
C ALA A 148 -3.01 8.33 -5.45
N LEU A 149 -2.03 7.43 -5.38
CA LEU A 149 -0.68 7.86 -5.13
C LEU A 149 -0.10 8.52 -6.35
N GLY A 150 0.48 9.68 -6.16
CA GLY A 150 1.08 10.40 -7.26
C GLY A 150 0.13 11.28 -8.02
N GLN A 151 -1.10 11.36 -7.58
CA GLN A 151 -2.06 12.19 -8.29
C GLN A 151 -2.21 13.57 -7.73
N GLU A 152 -1.65 13.85 -6.60
CA GLU A 152 -1.79 15.11 -6.10
C GLU A 152 -0.76 15.88 -6.70
N ARG A 153 -0.87 16.78 -7.15
CA ARG A 153 0.05 17.50 -7.77
C ARG A 153 -0.43 18.79 -7.84
#